data_0b0503d93cae56714baca9f4ddbe3c5e
#
_entry.id   0b0503d93cae56714baca9f4ddbe3c5e
#
_cell.length_a   1.000
_cell.length_b   1.000
_cell.length_c   1.000
_cell.angle_alpha   90.00
_cell.angle_beta   90.00
_cell.angle_gamma   90.00
#
_symmetry.space_group_name_H-M   'P 1'
#
loop_
_entity.id
_entity.type
_entity.pdbx_description
1 polymer ?
#
loop_
_entity_poly.entity_id
_entity_poly.type
_entity_poly.pdbx_seq_one_letter_code
_entity_poly.pdbx_strand_id
1 'polypeptide(L)'
;MLDPQTLSTALLAAVPEDGSSIGNQALQDQLKTQFAGLTEAQFMAARDALIEAGQLRKGRGRGGSVLRADGTAPATAKPAVKGKKVTPAKEAAPAETGIDAIKRTLWASADKLRANMDAAEYKHIVLGLIFIKYVSDTFQARRTELERRFADESDDYYLHDADADFLAEELEERDYYREVNVFWVPEGARWEALRASAKQADIGKRIDDALVLIEQENPRLKGILDKRFARAQLPDGKLGELVDLVSTIGFGDEPGAARDVLGQVYEYFLGEFANAEGKKGGQFYTPASIVQTLVAVLAPHHGQVYDPCCGSGGMFVQSERFIESHGGKLGDVSIYGQESNPTTWRLAAMNLAIRGMDYNLGKEPGDTFTRNQHPDLRADFVLANPPFNISDWWHGSLDNDPRWVYGTPPTGNANYAWLQHMLYHLKPGGRAGIVLANGSMSSSQSGEGEIRARMVGADVVECMVALPGQLFFNTQIPACLWFLAKRKRSRLGEVLFIDARKLGTMVSRVQCELDAAAIARIADTFHAWKSDGETAQVYEDVPGFCRSVTLAEIAEHGHVLTPGRYVGAEEVEDDDEAFADKMQKLTEQLGEQMSKGAELDLLIRQKLGGLGYEF
;
A
#
# COMPACT_ATOMS: atom_id res chain seq x y z
N MET A 1 21.64 56.51 -5.45
CA MET A 1 20.76 55.43 -5.90
C MET A 1 21.55 54.52 -6.82
N LEU A 2 21.52 53.24 -6.61
CA LEU A 2 22.19 52.27 -7.50
C LEU A 2 21.50 52.33 -8.87
N ASP A 3 22.29 52.52 -9.93
CA ASP A 3 21.79 52.51 -11.29
C ASP A 3 21.26 51.11 -11.69
N PRO A 4 19.98 50.98 -12.10
CA PRO A 4 19.39 49.69 -12.44
C PRO A 4 20.11 48.92 -13.56
N GLN A 5 20.68 49.63 -14.53
CA GLN A 5 21.40 49.00 -15.66
C GLN A 5 22.74 48.43 -15.21
N THR A 6 23.46 49.14 -14.36
CA THR A 6 24.72 48.66 -13.77
C THR A 6 24.51 47.43 -12.90
N LEU A 7 23.41 47.38 -12.12
CA LEU A 7 23.06 46.23 -11.31
C LEU A 7 22.67 45.02 -12.18
N SER A 8 21.87 45.21 -13.23
CA SER A 8 21.47 44.12 -14.14
C SER A 8 22.67 43.51 -14.86
N THR A 9 23.62 44.34 -15.31
CA THR A 9 24.85 43.89 -15.96
C THR A 9 25.71 43.05 -15.01
N ALA A 10 25.91 43.50 -13.76
CA ALA A 10 26.67 42.80 -12.75
C ALA A 10 25.98 41.48 -12.34
N LEU A 11 24.63 41.46 -12.25
CA LEU A 11 23.85 40.28 -11.95
C LEU A 11 23.98 39.22 -13.06
N LEU A 12 23.90 39.64 -14.34
CA LEU A 12 24.09 38.71 -15.45
C LEU A 12 25.51 38.16 -15.51
N ALA A 13 26.52 38.98 -15.21
CA ALA A 13 27.93 38.53 -15.16
C ALA A 13 28.21 37.54 -14.01
N ALA A 14 27.44 37.61 -12.91
CA ALA A 14 27.60 36.72 -11.75
C ALA A 14 26.89 35.35 -11.93
N VAL A 15 26.03 35.19 -12.95
CA VAL A 15 25.40 33.92 -13.28
C VAL A 15 26.34 33.07 -14.15
N PRO A 16 26.62 31.79 -13.78
CA PRO A 16 27.54 30.95 -14.53
C PRO A 16 27.22 30.82 -16.03
N GLU A 17 28.28 30.85 -16.86
CA GLU A 17 28.15 30.71 -18.31
C GLU A 17 28.03 29.27 -18.81
N ASP A 18 28.35 28.29 -17.93
CA ASP A 18 28.29 26.86 -18.22
C ASP A 18 26.89 26.25 -18.19
N GLY A 19 25.84 27.07 -18.00
CA GLY A 19 24.47 26.65 -17.92
C GLY A 19 24.06 26.07 -16.55
N SER A 20 24.96 26.11 -15.54
CA SER A 20 24.60 25.73 -14.17
C SER A 20 23.73 26.81 -13.51
N SER A 21 22.86 26.40 -12.58
CA SER A 21 22.01 27.34 -11.86
C SER A 21 22.66 27.82 -10.57
N ILE A 22 22.47 29.11 -10.25
CA ILE A 22 22.91 29.71 -8.99
C ILE A 22 21.68 30.11 -8.16
N GLY A 23 21.71 29.85 -6.84
CA GLY A 23 20.64 30.22 -5.90
C GLY A 23 20.52 31.73 -5.72
N ASN A 24 19.31 32.27 -5.64
CA ASN A 24 19.07 33.70 -5.45
C ASN A 24 19.82 34.29 -4.25
N GLN A 25 19.87 33.57 -3.12
CA GLN A 25 20.56 34.03 -1.92
C GLN A 25 22.08 34.15 -2.16
N ALA A 26 22.69 33.13 -2.77
CA ALA A 26 24.12 33.13 -3.07
C ALA A 26 24.50 34.27 -4.06
N LEU A 27 23.64 34.48 -5.06
CA LEU A 27 23.83 35.54 -6.06
C LEU A 27 23.67 36.93 -5.43
N GLN A 28 22.68 37.12 -4.55
CA GLN A 28 22.47 38.35 -3.81
C GLN A 28 23.64 38.65 -2.86
N ASP A 29 24.16 37.66 -2.15
CA ASP A 29 25.28 37.83 -1.23
C ASP A 29 26.56 38.20 -1.99
N GLN A 30 26.78 37.60 -3.17
CA GLN A 30 27.90 37.95 -4.04
C GLN A 30 27.81 39.41 -4.53
N LEU A 31 26.61 39.88 -4.90
CA LEU A 31 26.40 41.25 -5.37
C LEU A 31 26.44 42.26 -4.21
N LYS A 32 26.08 41.92 -3.00
CA LYS A 32 26.22 42.78 -1.80
C LYS A 32 27.69 43.15 -1.52
N THR A 33 28.63 42.28 -1.89
CA THR A 33 30.08 42.59 -1.73
C THR A 33 30.53 43.68 -2.71
N GLN A 34 29.89 43.81 -3.85
CA GLN A 34 30.17 44.82 -4.90
C GLN A 34 29.33 46.10 -4.75
N PHE A 35 28.12 45.97 -4.24
CA PHE A 35 27.15 47.05 -4.11
C PHE A 35 26.69 47.22 -2.66
N ALA A 36 27.41 48.03 -1.89
CA ALA A 36 27.05 48.32 -0.50
C ALA A 36 25.65 48.96 -0.42
N GLY A 37 24.75 48.33 0.33
CA GLY A 37 23.36 48.84 0.48
C GLY A 37 22.35 48.27 -0.54
N LEU A 38 22.71 47.23 -1.31
CA LEU A 38 21.77 46.50 -2.17
C LEU A 38 20.64 45.88 -1.35
N THR A 39 19.40 46.35 -1.61
CA THR A 39 18.21 45.75 -0.96
C THR A 39 17.71 44.56 -1.75
N GLU A 40 16.97 43.66 -1.07
CA GLU A 40 16.34 42.50 -1.69
C GLU A 40 15.37 42.91 -2.81
N ALA A 41 14.60 43.96 -2.60
CA ALA A 41 13.66 44.48 -3.60
C ALA A 41 14.37 44.93 -4.89
N GLN A 42 15.53 45.58 -4.78
CA GLN A 42 16.32 46.00 -5.94
C GLN A 42 16.94 44.80 -6.67
N PHE A 43 17.43 43.82 -5.93
CA PHE A 43 17.94 42.57 -6.50
C PHE A 43 16.85 41.80 -7.26
N MET A 44 15.66 41.64 -6.66
CA MET A 44 14.53 40.91 -7.27
C MET A 44 14.04 41.64 -8.53
N ALA A 45 13.95 42.98 -8.51
CA ALA A 45 13.53 43.76 -9.67
C ALA A 45 14.53 43.62 -10.85
N ALA A 46 15.85 43.67 -10.58
CA ALA A 46 16.88 43.50 -11.60
C ALA A 46 16.88 42.07 -12.19
N ARG A 47 16.71 41.09 -11.34
CA ARG A 47 16.60 39.66 -11.74
C ARG A 47 15.36 39.42 -12.65
N ASP A 48 14.21 39.93 -12.25
CA ASP A 48 12.96 39.71 -12.96
C ASP A 48 12.98 40.45 -14.32
N ALA A 49 13.58 41.62 -14.39
CA ALA A 49 13.82 42.33 -15.66
C ALA A 49 14.71 41.51 -16.61
N LEU A 50 15.75 40.85 -16.14
CA LEU A 50 16.60 39.97 -16.95
C LEU A 50 15.89 38.69 -17.39
N ILE A 51 14.93 38.19 -16.60
CA ILE A 51 14.09 37.07 -16.99
C ILE A 51 13.09 37.47 -18.05
N GLU A 52 12.45 38.63 -17.91
CA GLU A 52 11.54 39.21 -18.92
C GLU A 52 12.27 39.53 -20.24
N ALA A 53 13.50 40.02 -20.16
CA ALA A 53 14.36 40.25 -21.32
C ALA A 53 14.89 38.93 -21.96
N GLY A 54 14.55 37.76 -21.42
CA GLY A 54 14.97 36.46 -21.94
C GLY A 54 16.46 36.14 -21.80
N GLN A 55 17.18 36.87 -20.95
CA GLN A 55 18.62 36.65 -20.69
C GLN A 55 18.87 35.66 -19.57
N LEU A 56 17.91 35.51 -18.63
CA LEU A 56 17.93 34.52 -17.57
C LEU A 56 16.66 33.65 -17.60
N ARG A 57 16.75 32.44 -17.05
CA ARG A 57 15.61 31.56 -16.83
C ARG A 57 15.58 31.12 -15.35
N LYS A 58 14.38 30.83 -14.81
CA LYS A 58 14.21 30.29 -13.46
C LYS A 58 14.70 28.84 -13.43
N GLY A 59 15.59 28.54 -12.50
CA GLY A 59 16.06 27.17 -12.22
C GLY A 59 15.12 26.42 -11.27
N ARG A 60 15.35 25.12 -11.13
CA ARG A 60 14.59 24.23 -10.22
C ARG A 60 15.26 24.21 -8.84
N GLY A 61 14.55 24.65 -7.78
CA GLY A 61 15.03 24.57 -6.38
C GLY A 61 14.13 25.30 -5.38
N ARG A 62 14.08 24.81 -4.12
CA ARG A 62 13.42 25.52 -3.00
C ARG A 62 14.24 26.79 -2.69
N GLY A 63 13.61 27.96 -2.76
CA GLY A 63 14.27 29.26 -2.53
C GLY A 63 14.55 30.04 -3.82
N GLY A 64 14.33 29.45 -4.99
CA GLY A 64 14.55 30.07 -6.30
C GLY A 64 16.03 30.05 -6.71
N SER A 65 16.27 29.80 -7.99
CA SER A 65 17.59 29.89 -8.63
C SER A 65 17.42 30.44 -10.05
N VAL A 66 18.50 30.93 -10.65
CA VAL A 66 18.53 31.42 -12.03
C VAL A 66 19.70 30.80 -12.80
N LEU A 67 19.54 30.70 -14.12
CA LEU A 67 20.56 30.26 -15.06
C LEU A 67 20.49 31.11 -16.34
N ARG A 68 21.58 31.18 -17.11
CA ARG A 68 21.57 31.92 -18.41
C ARG A 68 20.66 31.25 -19.42
N ALA A 69 19.97 32.05 -20.25
CA ALA A 69 19.03 31.57 -21.25
C ALA A 69 19.73 30.98 -22.49
N ASP A 70 20.95 31.38 -22.79
CA ASP A 70 21.67 31.08 -24.04
C ASP A 70 22.59 29.86 -23.97
N GLY A 71 22.45 29.03 -22.96
CA GLY A 71 23.26 27.80 -22.78
C GLY A 71 22.96 26.72 -23.81
N THR A 72 23.39 26.89 -25.07
CA THR A 72 23.60 25.76 -25.98
C THR A 72 24.89 25.05 -25.58
N ALA A 73 24.78 23.80 -25.10
CA ALA A 73 25.93 22.97 -24.77
C ALA A 73 26.77 22.70 -26.03
N PRO A 74 28.10 22.96 -26.03
CA PRO A 74 28.98 22.45 -27.06
C PRO A 74 29.40 21.02 -26.74
N ALA A 75 29.17 20.15 -27.70
CA ALA A 75 29.80 18.84 -27.75
C ALA A 75 31.29 19.00 -28.07
N THR A 76 32.20 18.69 -27.15
CA THR A 76 33.59 18.37 -27.50
C THR A 76 34.21 17.36 -26.54
N ALA A 77 34.77 16.39 -27.19
CA ALA A 77 35.67 15.29 -26.91
C ALA A 77 36.54 15.32 -25.62
N LYS A 78 36.71 14.09 -25.10
CA LYS A 78 37.60 13.61 -24.04
C LYS A 78 39.08 13.93 -24.27
N PRO A 79 39.87 13.92 -23.16
CA PRO A 79 40.86 12.89 -23.08
C PRO A 79 40.79 12.02 -21.81
N ALA A 80 41.25 10.80 -21.96
CA ALA A 80 41.22 9.70 -21.04
C ALA A 80 42.21 9.84 -19.89
N VAL A 81 41.79 9.54 -18.65
CA VAL A 81 42.70 9.03 -17.58
C VAL A 81 41.94 8.13 -16.60
N LYS A 82 42.40 6.87 -16.58
CA LYS A 82 42.47 5.87 -15.49
C LYS A 82 41.29 5.65 -14.51
N GLY A 83 40.68 4.53 -14.65
CA GLY A 83 40.28 3.52 -13.68
C GLY A 83 39.68 3.96 -12.34
N LYS A 84 38.36 3.96 -12.25
CA LYS A 84 37.61 3.71 -11.02
C LYS A 84 36.49 2.73 -11.31
N LYS A 85 36.29 1.77 -10.39
CA LYS A 85 35.33 0.69 -10.39
C LYS A 85 33.97 1.11 -10.94
N VAL A 86 33.48 0.34 -11.87
CA VAL A 86 32.13 0.43 -12.45
C VAL A 86 31.14 0.07 -11.36
N THR A 87 30.38 1.05 -10.88
CA THR A 87 29.09 0.82 -10.23
C THR A 87 28.08 0.53 -11.34
N PRO A 88 27.24 -0.48 -11.24
CA PRO A 88 26.28 -0.77 -12.30
C PRO A 88 25.35 0.44 -12.50
N ALA A 89 25.10 0.75 -13.75
CA ALA A 89 24.19 1.79 -14.18
C ALA A 89 22.81 1.53 -13.54
N LYS A 90 22.28 2.57 -12.90
CA LYS A 90 20.89 2.59 -12.47
C LYS A 90 20.04 2.36 -13.72
N GLU A 91 19.36 1.22 -13.78
CA GLU A 91 18.36 0.97 -14.81
C GLU A 91 17.39 2.15 -14.86
N ALA A 92 17.12 2.63 -16.05
CA ALA A 92 16.12 3.65 -16.30
C ALA A 92 14.79 3.12 -15.72
N ALA A 93 14.13 3.94 -14.91
CA ALA A 93 12.80 3.61 -14.42
C ALA A 93 11.92 3.20 -15.61
N PRO A 94 11.12 2.14 -15.49
CA PRO A 94 10.24 1.69 -16.57
C PRO A 94 9.38 2.87 -17.03
N ALA A 95 9.15 2.97 -18.33
CA ALA A 95 8.28 4.00 -18.93
C ALA A 95 6.93 3.95 -18.20
N GLU A 96 6.52 5.10 -17.65
CA GLU A 96 5.28 5.20 -16.89
C GLU A 96 4.11 4.74 -17.75
N THR A 97 3.34 3.77 -17.24
CA THR A 97 2.09 3.36 -17.88
C THR A 97 1.08 4.51 -17.82
N GLY A 98 0.18 4.61 -18.79
CA GLY A 98 -0.87 5.65 -18.78
C GLY A 98 -1.69 5.65 -17.46
N ILE A 99 -1.82 4.49 -16.82
CA ILE A 99 -2.51 4.29 -15.53
C ILE A 99 -1.79 5.02 -14.39
N ASP A 100 -0.46 4.98 -14.32
CA ASP A 100 0.27 5.63 -13.23
C ASP A 100 0.24 7.17 -13.34
N ALA A 101 0.14 7.69 -14.55
CA ALA A 101 -0.11 9.10 -14.78
C ALA A 101 -1.52 9.50 -14.31
N ILE A 102 -2.53 8.67 -14.57
CA ILE A 102 -3.92 8.85 -14.11
C ILE A 102 -3.97 8.84 -12.58
N LYS A 103 -3.41 7.84 -11.92
CA LYS A 103 -3.35 7.73 -10.45
C LYS A 103 -2.79 8.99 -9.80
N ARG A 104 -1.65 9.50 -10.31
CA ARG A 104 -1.01 10.70 -9.76
C ARG A 104 -1.79 11.97 -10.02
N THR A 105 -2.36 12.13 -11.20
CA THR A 105 -3.17 13.30 -11.53
C THR A 105 -4.42 13.38 -10.67
N LEU A 106 -5.09 12.25 -10.49
CA LEU A 106 -6.25 12.14 -9.62
C LEU A 106 -5.89 12.44 -8.16
N TRP A 107 -4.78 11.85 -7.67
CA TRP A 107 -4.33 12.11 -6.32
C TRP A 107 -3.96 13.56 -6.08
N ALA A 108 -3.18 14.17 -6.98
CA ALA A 108 -2.78 15.57 -6.86
C ALA A 108 -3.98 16.53 -6.84
N SER A 109 -5.05 16.16 -7.52
CA SER A 109 -6.28 16.96 -7.58
C SER A 109 -7.17 16.71 -6.37
N ALA A 110 -7.25 15.47 -5.94
CA ALA A 110 -7.92 15.07 -4.71
C ALA A 110 -7.22 15.71 -3.48
N ASP A 111 -5.90 15.75 -3.42
CA ASP A 111 -5.14 16.35 -2.31
C ASP A 111 -5.38 17.88 -2.17
N LYS A 112 -5.76 18.57 -3.24
CA LYS A 112 -6.16 19.98 -3.18
C LYS A 112 -7.43 20.22 -2.34
N LEU A 113 -8.30 19.22 -2.23
CA LEU A 113 -9.51 19.30 -1.38
C LEU A 113 -9.20 19.15 0.10
N ARG A 114 -8.09 18.48 0.42
CA ARG A 114 -7.61 18.25 1.79
C ARG A 114 -7.43 19.54 2.60
N ALA A 115 -7.22 20.68 1.93
CA ALA A 115 -7.13 21.97 2.60
C ALA A 115 -8.42 22.40 3.31
N ASN A 116 -9.57 21.80 2.97
CA ASN A 116 -10.90 22.22 3.44
C ASN A 116 -11.69 21.11 4.14
N MET A 117 -11.17 19.88 4.21
CA MET A 117 -11.86 18.73 4.79
C MET A 117 -10.92 17.81 5.55
N ASP A 118 -11.43 17.08 6.54
CA ASP A 118 -10.69 15.99 7.18
C ASP A 118 -10.40 14.87 6.16
N ALA A 119 -9.20 14.30 6.25
CA ALA A 119 -8.74 13.24 5.35
C ALA A 119 -9.71 12.04 5.31
N ALA A 120 -10.37 11.72 6.43
CA ALA A 120 -11.36 10.67 6.51
C ALA A 120 -12.64 10.97 5.73
N GLU A 121 -13.09 12.24 5.69
CA GLU A 121 -14.33 12.61 4.99
C GLU A 121 -14.12 12.67 3.47
N TYR A 122 -13.03 13.31 3.04
CA TYR A 122 -12.78 13.50 1.63
C TYR A 122 -12.49 12.18 0.88
N LYS A 123 -11.89 11.21 1.56
CA LYS A 123 -11.68 9.82 1.09
C LYS A 123 -12.97 9.19 0.56
N HIS A 124 -14.07 9.32 1.30
CA HIS A 124 -15.37 8.75 0.93
C HIS A 124 -15.96 9.41 -0.32
N ILE A 125 -15.79 10.71 -0.44
CA ILE A 125 -16.28 11.47 -1.59
C ILE A 125 -15.55 11.04 -2.86
N VAL A 126 -14.23 10.99 -2.83
CA VAL A 126 -13.43 10.61 -4.00
C VAL A 126 -13.66 9.15 -4.39
N LEU A 127 -13.58 8.23 -3.44
CA LEU A 127 -13.79 6.80 -3.71
C LEU A 127 -15.22 6.51 -4.15
N GLY A 128 -16.22 7.22 -3.58
CA GLY A 128 -17.61 7.09 -4.00
C GLY A 128 -17.84 7.56 -5.43
N LEU A 129 -17.25 8.69 -5.85
CA LEU A 129 -17.33 9.18 -7.24
C LEU A 129 -16.67 8.22 -8.22
N ILE A 130 -15.47 7.73 -7.89
CA ILE A 130 -14.76 6.74 -8.70
C ILE A 130 -15.61 5.47 -8.85
N PHE A 131 -16.28 5.03 -7.77
CA PHE A 131 -17.16 3.88 -7.80
C PHE A 131 -18.37 4.08 -8.72
N ILE A 132 -19.08 5.21 -8.61
CA ILE A 132 -20.24 5.52 -9.48
C ILE A 132 -19.80 5.56 -10.95
N LYS A 133 -18.70 6.23 -11.23
CA LYS A 133 -18.14 6.33 -12.60
C LYS A 133 -17.89 4.95 -13.18
N TYR A 134 -17.25 4.08 -12.42
CA TYR A 134 -16.97 2.71 -12.85
C TYR A 134 -18.25 1.92 -13.11
N VAL A 135 -19.18 1.92 -12.14
CA VAL A 135 -20.44 1.18 -12.28
C VAL A 135 -21.21 1.65 -13.52
N SER A 136 -21.20 2.96 -13.78
CA SER A 136 -21.83 3.52 -14.97
C SER A 136 -21.09 3.16 -16.26
N ASP A 137 -19.75 3.21 -16.27
CA ASP A 137 -18.96 2.90 -17.47
C ASP A 137 -19.05 1.41 -17.84
N THR A 138 -18.97 0.51 -16.84
CA THR A 138 -19.10 -0.93 -17.09
C THR A 138 -20.50 -1.28 -17.57
N PHE A 139 -21.53 -0.62 -17.04
CA PHE A 139 -22.89 -0.74 -17.54
C PHE A 139 -22.99 -0.29 -19.01
N GLN A 140 -22.45 0.87 -19.35
CA GLN A 140 -22.50 1.40 -20.70
C GLN A 140 -21.70 0.53 -21.69
N ALA A 141 -20.54 0.04 -21.30
CA ALA A 141 -19.75 -0.87 -22.12
C ALA A 141 -20.52 -2.17 -22.42
N ARG A 142 -21.18 -2.76 -21.39
CA ARG A 142 -22.00 -3.95 -21.59
C ARG A 142 -23.20 -3.66 -22.48
N ARG A 143 -23.84 -2.51 -22.30
CA ARG A 143 -24.98 -2.10 -23.16
C ARG A 143 -24.54 -2.02 -24.63
N THR A 144 -23.43 -1.36 -24.92
CA THR A 144 -22.87 -1.27 -26.28
C THR A 144 -22.48 -2.65 -26.83
N GLU A 145 -21.93 -3.52 -25.99
CA GLU A 145 -21.65 -4.91 -26.37
C GLU A 145 -22.93 -5.67 -26.76
N LEU A 146 -24.01 -5.54 -25.95
CA LEU A 146 -25.31 -6.17 -26.24
C LEU A 146 -25.91 -5.63 -27.54
N GLU A 147 -25.90 -4.32 -27.77
CA GLU A 147 -26.35 -3.69 -29.02
C GLU A 147 -25.64 -4.33 -30.24
N ARG A 148 -24.34 -4.55 -30.16
CA ARG A 148 -23.58 -5.23 -31.19
C ARG A 148 -23.96 -6.71 -31.35
N ARG A 149 -24.08 -7.46 -30.23
CA ARG A 149 -24.42 -8.88 -30.22
C ARG A 149 -25.84 -9.15 -30.73
N PHE A 150 -26.79 -8.31 -30.36
CA PHE A 150 -28.19 -8.41 -30.86
C PHE A 150 -28.28 -8.19 -32.36
N ALA A 151 -27.35 -7.46 -32.96
CA ALA A 151 -27.30 -7.19 -34.40
C ALA A 151 -26.48 -8.21 -35.20
N ASP A 152 -25.69 -9.08 -34.55
CA ASP A 152 -24.82 -10.05 -35.20
C ASP A 152 -25.51 -11.40 -35.40
N GLU A 153 -25.88 -11.74 -36.64
CA GLU A 153 -26.54 -12.99 -36.99
C GLU A 153 -25.80 -14.27 -36.59
N SER A 154 -24.50 -14.17 -36.30
CA SER A 154 -23.66 -15.30 -35.87
C SER A 154 -23.56 -15.44 -34.34
N ASP A 155 -24.10 -14.49 -33.57
CA ASP A 155 -24.03 -14.49 -32.11
C ASP A 155 -25.26 -15.21 -31.51
N ASP A 156 -25.06 -15.91 -30.40
CA ASP A 156 -26.13 -16.59 -29.64
C ASP A 156 -27.22 -15.64 -29.11
N TYR A 157 -26.90 -14.34 -29.04
CA TYR A 157 -27.80 -13.27 -28.59
C TYR A 157 -28.51 -12.57 -29.76
N TYR A 158 -28.33 -13.03 -31.00
CA TYR A 158 -28.96 -12.41 -32.15
C TYR A 158 -30.49 -12.37 -32.03
N LEU A 159 -31.05 -11.18 -32.20
CA LEU A 159 -32.51 -10.97 -32.14
C LEU A 159 -33.09 -10.89 -33.56
N HIS A 160 -33.80 -11.93 -33.96
CA HIS A 160 -34.42 -12.06 -35.29
C HIS A 160 -35.53 -11.01 -35.44
N ASP A 161 -35.48 -10.23 -36.52
CA ASP A 161 -36.56 -9.29 -36.93
C ASP A 161 -36.97 -8.28 -35.83
N ALA A 162 -36.05 -7.94 -34.90
CA ALA A 162 -36.30 -7.00 -33.85
C ALA A 162 -36.40 -5.56 -34.38
N ASP A 163 -37.54 -4.90 -34.09
CA ASP A 163 -37.63 -3.46 -34.31
C ASP A 163 -36.92 -2.66 -33.22
N ALA A 164 -36.84 -1.35 -33.40
CA ALA A 164 -36.10 -0.46 -32.49
C ALA A 164 -36.70 -0.43 -31.07
N ASP A 165 -38.02 -0.60 -30.95
CA ASP A 165 -38.70 -0.57 -29.66
C ASP A 165 -38.43 -1.87 -28.89
N PHE A 166 -38.49 -3.02 -29.56
CA PHE A 166 -38.13 -4.31 -28.96
C PHE A 166 -36.65 -4.38 -28.55
N LEU A 167 -35.74 -3.88 -29.38
CA LEU A 167 -34.31 -3.78 -29.01
C LEU A 167 -34.10 -2.88 -27.79
N ALA A 168 -34.86 -1.80 -27.69
CA ALA A 168 -34.77 -0.90 -26.53
C ALA A 168 -35.29 -1.58 -25.25
N GLU A 169 -36.37 -2.39 -25.34
CA GLU A 169 -36.88 -3.19 -24.22
C GLU A 169 -35.89 -4.26 -23.76
N GLU A 170 -35.34 -5.03 -24.71
CA GLU A 170 -34.35 -6.08 -24.41
C GLU A 170 -33.06 -5.50 -23.75
N LEU A 171 -32.62 -4.32 -24.19
CA LEU A 171 -31.47 -3.63 -23.55
C LEU A 171 -31.78 -3.17 -22.12
N GLU A 172 -33.00 -3.12 -21.69
CA GLU A 172 -33.40 -2.82 -20.30
C GLU A 172 -33.59 -4.10 -19.45
N GLU A 173 -33.43 -5.29 -20.03
CA GLU A 173 -33.48 -6.55 -19.29
C GLU A 173 -32.24 -6.74 -18.43
N ARG A 174 -32.43 -6.82 -17.10
CA ARG A 174 -31.37 -6.81 -16.10
C ARG A 174 -30.51 -8.07 -16.10
N ASP A 175 -31.06 -9.18 -16.58
CA ASP A 175 -30.37 -10.48 -16.52
C ASP A 175 -29.13 -10.53 -17.44
N TYR A 176 -29.18 -9.85 -18.59
CA TYR A 176 -28.00 -9.69 -19.47
C TYR A 176 -26.79 -9.01 -18.82
N TYR A 177 -27.03 -8.18 -17.80
CA TYR A 177 -25.98 -7.50 -17.05
C TYR A 177 -25.53 -8.35 -15.86
N ARG A 178 -26.49 -8.98 -15.15
CA ARG A 178 -26.19 -9.83 -13.98
C ARG A 178 -25.36 -11.06 -14.34
N GLU A 179 -25.61 -11.66 -15.49
CA GLU A 179 -24.89 -12.82 -16.01
C GLU A 179 -23.36 -12.59 -16.04
N VAL A 180 -22.94 -11.38 -16.38
CA VAL A 180 -21.53 -10.99 -16.46
C VAL A 180 -21.07 -10.15 -15.25
N ASN A 181 -21.82 -10.17 -14.14
CA ASN A 181 -21.54 -9.41 -12.93
C ASN A 181 -21.41 -7.89 -13.15
N VAL A 182 -22.20 -7.32 -14.06
CA VAL A 182 -22.33 -5.89 -14.28
C VAL A 182 -23.52 -5.36 -13.49
N PHE A 183 -23.33 -4.29 -12.73
CA PHE A 183 -24.40 -3.65 -11.98
C PHE A 183 -25.33 -2.88 -12.90
N TRP A 184 -26.63 -3.00 -12.64
CA TRP A 184 -27.64 -2.23 -13.34
C TRP A 184 -27.62 -0.76 -12.92
N VAL A 185 -27.62 0.16 -13.90
CA VAL A 185 -27.59 1.60 -13.63
C VAL A 185 -28.82 2.27 -14.26
N PRO A 186 -29.79 2.72 -13.43
CA PRO A 186 -30.92 3.51 -13.91
C PRO A 186 -30.48 4.78 -14.63
N GLU A 187 -31.27 5.26 -15.57
CA GLU A 187 -30.93 6.40 -16.43
C GLU A 187 -30.51 7.65 -15.63
N GLY A 188 -31.27 7.99 -14.58
CA GLY A 188 -30.95 9.13 -13.70
C GLY A 188 -29.69 8.99 -12.86
N ALA A 189 -29.11 7.78 -12.80
CA ALA A 189 -27.88 7.48 -12.06
C ALA A 189 -26.67 7.27 -12.97
N ARG A 190 -26.82 7.34 -14.29
CA ARG A 190 -25.72 7.21 -15.25
C ARG A 190 -24.76 8.39 -15.14
N TRP A 191 -23.48 8.11 -15.34
CA TRP A 191 -22.42 9.14 -15.17
C TRP A 191 -22.62 10.37 -16.05
N GLU A 192 -23.10 10.22 -17.27
CA GLU A 192 -23.40 11.31 -18.19
C GLU A 192 -24.42 12.29 -17.63
N ALA A 193 -25.48 11.80 -16.95
CA ALA A 193 -26.49 12.62 -16.31
C ALA A 193 -25.91 13.43 -15.13
N LEU A 194 -25.06 12.80 -14.32
CA LEU A 194 -24.35 13.46 -13.22
C LEU A 194 -23.36 14.51 -13.74
N ARG A 195 -22.59 14.18 -14.76
CA ARG A 195 -21.63 15.08 -15.40
C ARG A 195 -22.34 16.29 -16.02
N ALA A 196 -23.44 16.11 -16.72
CA ALA A 196 -24.23 17.20 -17.27
C ALA A 196 -24.75 18.15 -16.19
N SER A 197 -24.93 17.65 -14.96
CA SER A 197 -25.38 18.42 -13.79
C SER A 197 -24.25 18.91 -12.88
N ALA A 198 -22.99 18.68 -13.21
CA ALA A 198 -21.84 18.90 -12.32
C ALA A 198 -21.71 20.34 -11.79
N LYS A 199 -22.17 21.32 -12.55
CA LYS A 199 -22.13 22.75 -12.19
C LYS A 199 -23.37 23.26 -11.44
N GLN A 200 -24.35 22.38 -11.18
CA GLN A 200 -25.55 22.77 -10.45
C GLN A 200 -25.32 22.76 -8.95
N ALA A 201 -25.96 23.67 -8.23
CA ALA A 201 -25.81 23.79 -6.78
C ALA A 201 -26.29 22.55 -6.01
N ASP A 202 -27.18 21.76 -6.58
CA ASP A 202 -27.74 20.53 -6.00
C ASP A 202 -27.01 19.24 -6.41
N ILE A 203 -25.83 19.35 -7.03
CA ILE A 203 -25.07 18.19 -7.52
C ILE A 203 -24.82 17.14 -6.43
N GLY A 204 -24.54 17.53 -5.18
CA GLY A 204 -24.38 16.61 -4.07
C GLY A 204 -25.62 15.77 -3.81
N LYS A 205 -26.80 16.40 -3.85
CA LYS A 205 -28.06 15.69 -3.70
C LYS A 205 -28.30 14.72 -4.87
N ARG A 206 -28.02 15.14 -6.10
CA ARG A 206 -28.16 14.27 -7.29
C ARG A 206 -27.27 13.04 -7.23
N ILE A 207 -26.07 13.18 -6.69
CA ILE A 207 -25.16 12.04 -6.48
C ILE A 207 -25.75 11.11 -5.40
N ASP A 208 -26.24 11.64 -4.28
CA ASP A 208 -26.88 10.82 -3.25
C ASP A 208 -28.13 10.09 -3.78
N ASP A 209 -28.96 10.77 -4.57
CA ASP A 209 -30.14 10.19 -5.21
C ASP A 209 -29.74 9.09 -6.21
N ALA A 210 -28.68 9.29 -7.00
CA ALA A 210 -28.14 8.27 -7.91
C ALA A 210 -27.66 7.02 -7.16
N LEU A 211 -26.96 7.19 -6.05
CA LEU A 211 -26.53 6.08 -5.19
C LEU A 211 -27.71 5.30 -4.62
N VAL A 212 -28.80 5.99 -4.25
CA VAL A 212 -30.04 5.32 -3.80
C VAL A 212 -30.65 4.47 -4.91
N LEU A 213 -30.72 5.01 -6.13
CA LEU A 213 -31.26 4.29 -7.29
C LEU A 213 -30.40 3.05 -7.63
N ILE A 214 -29.08 3.17 -7.61
CA ILE A 214 -28.17 2.06 -7.85
C ILE A 214 -28.35 0.96 -6.79
N GLU A 215 -28.46 1.31 -5.50
CA GLU A 215 -28.68 0.33 -4.43
C GLU A 215 -30.04 -0.38 -4.54
N GLN A 216 -31.10 0.32 -4.97
CA GLN A 216 -32.43 -0.27 -5.13
C GLN A 216 -32.44 -1.36 -6.20
N GLU A 217 -31.73 -1.16 -7.29
CA GLU A 217 -31.65 -2.12 -8.39
C GLU A 217 -30.61 -3.24 -8.15
N ASN A 218 -29.67 -3.04 -7.24
CA ASN A 218 -28.58 -3.99 -6.98
C ASN A 218 -28.53 -4.41 -5.51
N PRO A 219 -29.23 -5.49 -5.12
CA PRO A 219 -29.31 -5.93 -3.71
C PRO A 219 -27.95 -6.17 -3.04
N ARG A 220 -26.92 -6.52 -3.84
CA ARG A 220 -25.54 -6.73 -3.34
C ARG A 220 -24.89 -5.42 -2.85
N LEU A 221 -25.38 -4.26 -3.28
CA LEU A 221 -24.87 -2.94 -2.87
C LEU A 221 -25.70 -2.30 -1.74
N LYS A 222 -26.72 -2.97 -1.25
CA LYS A 222 -27.66 -2.41 -0.28
C LYS A 222 -26.96 -2.04 1.04
N GLY A 223 -27.02 -0.74 1.40
CA GLY A 223 -26.44 -0.21 2.63
C GLY A 223 -24.92 0.00 2.57
N ILE A 224 -24.29 -0.27 1.42
CA ILE A 224 -22.83 -0.16 1.24
C ILE A 224 -22.43 1.26 0.80
N LEU A 225 -23.24 1.88 -0.07
CA LEU A 225 -22.89 3.15 -0.67
C LEU A 225 -23.12 4.32 0.32
N ASP A 226 -22.10 5.16 0.46
CA ASP A 226 -22.14 6.28 1.41
C ASP A 226 -22.82 7.51 0.77
N LYS A 227 -23.95 7.95 1.33
CA LYS A 227 -24.79 9.04 0.84
C LYS A 227 -24.56 10.30 1.66
N ARG A 228 -23.39 10.92 1.49
CA ARG A 228 -22.95 12.14 2.22
C ARG A 228 -22.66 13.32 1.33
N PHE A 229 -22.86 13.22 0.03
CA PHE A 229 -22.47 14.26 -0.93
C PHE A 229 -23.26 15.55 -0.73
N ALA A 230 -24.55 15.46 -0.40
CA ALA A 230 -25.38 16.61 -0.10
C ALA A 230 -24.98 17.33 1.21
N ARG A 231 -24.32 16.63 2.13
CA ARG A 231 -23.89 17.17 3.44
C ARG A 231 -22.42 17.52 3.49
N ALA A 232 -21.67 17.21 2.43
CA ALA A 232 -20.25 17.49 2.36
C ALA A 232 -20.01 19.00 2.44
N GLN A 233 -19.22 19.44 3.43
CA GLN A 233 -18.84 20.85 3.60
C GLN A 233 -17.76 21.23 2.58
N LEU A 234 -18.06 21.09 1.30
CA LEU A 234 -17.17 21.51 0.24
C LEU A 234 -17.50 22.95 -0.17
N PRO A 235 -16.48 23.77 -0.49
CA PRO A 235 -16.70 25.07 -1.13
C PRO A 235 -17.51 24.90 -2.43
N ASP A 236 -18.34 25.91 -2.73
CA ASP A 236 -19.17 25.93 -3.94
C ASP A 236 -18.35 25.58 -5.19
N GLY A 237 -18.90 24.66 -6.01
CA GLY A 237 -18.29 24.22 -7.27
C GLY A 237 -17.20 23.14 -7.13
N LYS A 238 -16.65 22.89 -5.95
CA LYS A 238 -15.57 21.90 -5.80
C LYS A 238 -16.01 20.46 -6.07
N LEU A 239 -17.22 20.11 -5.74
CA LEU A 239 -17.77 18.79 -6.07
C LEU A 239 -17.93 18.62 -7.58
N GLY A 240 -18.36 19.67 -8.29
CA GLY A 240 -18.42 19.69 -9.75
C GLY A 240 -17.04 19.55 -10.39
N GLU A 241 -16.02 20.25 -9.89
CA GLU A 241 -14.64 20.09 -10.35
C GLU A 241 -14.14 18.63 -10.19
N LEU A 242 -14.55 17.93 -9.10
CA LEU A 242 -14.24 16.53 -8.90
C LEU A 242 -14.95 15.62 -9.89
N VAL A 243 -16.22 15.87 -10.17
CA VAL A 243 -16.98 15.11 -11.18
C VAL A 243 -16.33 15.28 -12.54
N ASP A 244 -15.94 16.51 -12.93
CA ASP A 244 -15.23 16.78 -14.18
C ASP A 244 -13.88 16.05 -14.23
N LEU A 245 -13.14 16.03 -13.13
CA LEU A 245 -11.86 15.33 -13.03
C LEU A 245 -12.02 13.81 -13.16
N VAL A 246 -12.95 13.22 -12.41
CA VAL A 246 -13.22 11.78 -12.47
C VAL A 246 -13.73 11.39 -13.86
N SER A 247 -14.39 12.30 -14.58
CA SER A 247 -14.80 12.10 -15.98
C SER A 247 -13.63 11.95 -16.95
N THR A 248 -12.42 12.40 -16.59
CA THR A 248 -11.22 12.22 -17.43
C THR A 248 -10.62 10.82 -17.36
N ILE A 249 -11.09 9.98 -16.44
CA ILE A 249 -10.63 8.61 -16.31
C ILE A 249 -11.28 7.79 -17.44
N GLY A 250 -10.45 7.30 -18.37
CA GLY A 250 -10.86 6.28 -19.34
C GLY A 250 -10.55 4.90 -18.77
N PHE A 251 -11.57 4.06 -18.62
CA PHE A 251 -11.37 2.68 -18.14
C PHE A 251 -11.10 1.67 -19.27
N GLY A 252 -11.02 2.14 -20.53
CA GLY A 252 -10.87 1.28 -21.71
C GLY A 252 -12.21 0.75 -22.22
N ASP A 253 -12.22 0.31 -23.47
CA ASP A 253 -13.44 -0.10 -24.16
C ASP A 253 -13.83 -1.57 -23.88
N GLU A 254 -12.94 -2.33 -23.22
CA GLU A 254 -13.21 -3.72 -22.84
C GLU A 254 -13.60 -3.84 -21.35
N PRO A 255 -14.70 -4.54 -21.01
CA PRO A 255 -15.18 -4.66 -19.63
C PRO A 255 -14.16 -5.24 -18.64
N GLY A 256 -13.30 -6.16 -19.08
CA GLY A 256 -12.23 -6.73 -18.26
C GLY A 256 -11.11 -5.71 -17.94
N ALA A 257 -10.66 -4.97 -18.94
CA ALA A 257 -9.63 -3.95 -18.79
C ALA A 257 -10.11 -2.81 -17.87
N ALA A 258 -11.36 -2.43 -17.97
CA ALA A 258 -11.98 -1.42 -17.11
C ALA A 258 -11.95 -1.81 -15.62
N ARG A 259 -12.25 -3.08 -15.31
CA ARG A 259 -12.21 -3.63 -13.95
C ARG A 259 -10.81 -3.56 -13.36
N ASP A 260 -9.79 -3.95 -14.13
CA ASP A 260 -8.41 -3.97 -13.68
C ASP A 260 -7.85 -2.57 -13.45
N VAL A 261 -8.13 -1.63 -14.35
CA VAL A 261 -7.73 -0.22 -14.21
C VAL A 261 -8.35 0.39 -12.96
N LEU A 262 -9.66 0.23 -12.77
CA LEU A 262 -10.31 0.75 -11.58
C LEU A 262 -9.81 0.08 -10.30
N GLY A 263 -9.67 -1.24 -10.30
CA GLY A 263 -9.13 -1.97 -9.17
C GLY A 263 -7.77 -1.42 -8.72
N GLN A 264 -6.89 -1.13 -9.68
CA GLN A 264 -5.57 -0.54 -9.42
C GLN A 264 -5.67 0.92 -8.92
N VAL A 265 -6.56 1.72 -9.50
CA VAL A 265 -6.82 3.10 -9.06
C VAL A 265 -7.39 3.10 -7.63
N TYR A 266 -8.35 2.23 -7.34
CA TYR A 266 -8.96 2.12 -6.03
C TYR A 266 -7.94 1.72 -4.95
N GLU A 267 -7.11 0.70 -5.21
CA GLU A 267 -6.02 0.30 -4.31
C GLU A 267 -4.99 1.40 -4.09
N TYR A 268 -4.60 2.11 -5.14
CA TYR A 268 -3.68 3.23 -5.05
C TYR A 268 -4.24 4.32 -4.11
N PHE A 269 -5.52 4.68 -4.29
CA PHE A 269 -6.14 5.67 -3.41
C PHE A 269 -6.26 5.20 -1.97
N LEU A 270 -6.60 3.93 -1.74
CA LEU A 270 -6.62 3.37 -0.38
C LEU A 270 -5.24 3.45 0.28
N GLY A 271 -4.17 3.15 -0.47
CA GLY A 271 -2.78 3.28 -0.01
C GLY A 271 -2.40 4.72 0.30
N GLU A 272 -2.68 5.66 -0.59
CA GLU A 272 -2.37 7.09 -0.41
C GLU A 272 -3.15 7.71 0.77
N PHE A 273 -4.42 7.31 0.94
CA PHE A 273 -5.20 7.75 2.12
C PHE A 273 -4.64 7.19 3.41
N ALA A 274 -4.23 5.92 3.43
CA ALA A 274 -3.58 5.33 4.59
C ALA A 274 -2.27 6.08 4.95
N ASN A 275 -1.49 6.47 3.94
CA ASN A 275 -0.30 7.30 4.12
C ASN A 275 -0.63 8.70 4.68
N ALA A 276 -1.70 9.32 4.20
CA ALA A 276 -2.11 10.67 4.58
C ALA A 276 -2.72 10.74 6.00
N GLU A 277 -3.45 9.72 6.43
CA GLU A 277 -4.06 9.65 7.76
C GLU A 277 -3.03 9.47 8.88
N GLY A 278 -1.84 8.96 8.58
CA GLY A 278 -0.71 8.84 9.49
C GLY A 278 -1.02 8.01 10.75
N LYS A 279 -0.28 8.27 11.85
CA LYS A 279 -0.37 7.50 13.11
C LYS A 279 -1.72 7.57 13.85
N LYS A 280 -2.61 8.49 13.48
CA LYS A 280 -3.89 8.73 14.18
C LYS A 280 -5.05 7.87 13.65
N GLY A 281 -4.93 7.26 12.48
CA GLY A 281 -6.02 6.51 11.85
C GLY A 281 -6.27 5.12 12.42
N GLY A 282 -5.39 4.56 13.23
CA GLY A 282 -5.57 3.24 13.90
C GLY A 282 -5.70 2.03 12.97
N GLN A 283 -5.82 2.25 11.67
CA GLN A 283 -5.97 1.18 10.68
C GLN A 283 -4.70 1.08 9.84
N PHE A 284 -4.02 -0.05 9.99
CA PHE A 284 -2.84 -0.33 9.20
C PHE A 284 -3.26 -0.87 7.83
N TYR A 285 -3.03 -0.09 6.77
CA TYR A 285 -3.07 -0.65 5.42
C TYR A 285 -1.93 -1.67 5.29
N THR A 286 -2.26 -2.91 4.96
CA THR A 286 -1.27 -3.96 4.78
C THR A 286 -0.54 -3.74 3.45
N PRO A 287 0.77 -3.54 3.44
CA PRO A 287 1.54 -3.43 2.20
C PRO A 287 1.33 -4.63 1.28
N ALA A 288 1.20 -4.38 -0.01
CA ALA A 288 0.92 -5.43 -1.00
C ALA A 288 1.96 -6.57 -0.95
N SER A 289 3.24 -6.26 -0.76
CA SER A 289 4.30 -7.27 -0.67
C SER A 289 4.13 -8.23 0.51
N ILE A 290 3.63 -7.76 1.67
CA ILE A 290 3.32 -8.62 2.82
C ILE A 290 2.14 -9.54 2.49
N VAL A 291 1.08 -9.01 1.88
CA VAL A 291 -0.09 -9.79 1.49
C VAL A 291 0.30 -10.85 0.46
N GLN A 292 1.08 -10.48 -0.56
CA GLN A 292 1.61 -11.40 -1.56
C GLN A 292 2.46 -12.51 -0.94
N THR A 293 3.27 -12.18 0.08
CA THR A 293 4.05 -13.20 0.81
C THR A 293 3.14 -14.19 1.53
N LEU A 294 2.11 -13.72 2.25
CA LEU A 294 1.14 -14.59 2.92
C LEU A 294 0.41 -15.50 1.93
N VAL A 295 -0.06 -14.93 0.82
CA VAL A 295 -0.80 -15.66 -0.22
C VAL A 295 0.11 -16.65 -0.93
N ALA A 296 1.35 -16.29 -1.27
CA ALA A 296 2.31 -17.19 -1.91
C ALA A 296 2.66 -18.40 -1.02
N VAL A 297 2.80 -18.20 0.30
CA VAL A 297 3.10 -19.29 1.25
C VAL A 297 1.88 -20.19 1.49
N LEU A 298 0.67 -19.61 1.64
CA LEU A 298 -0.55 -20.38 1.90
C LEU A 298 -1.12 -21.04 0.66
N ALA A 299 -0.93 -20.44 -0.52
CA ALA A 299 -1.40 -20.91 -1.81
C ALA A 299 -2.90 -21.29 -1.80
N PRO A 300 -3.83 -20.34 -1.57
CA PRO A 300 -5.25 -20.62 -1.46
C PRO A 300 -5.89 -20.80 -2.84
N HIS A 301 -5.80 -22.01 -3.42
CA HIS A 301 -6.35 -22.30 -4.75
C HIS A 301 -7.87 -22.51 -4.78
N HIS A 302 -8.46 -22.93 -3.67
CA HIS A 302 -9.90 -23.23 -3.57
C HIS A 302 -10.34 -23.27 -2.10
N GLY A 303 -11.65 -23.17 -1.87
CA GLY A 303 -12.26 -23.31 -0.56
C GLY A 303 -12.60 -21.99 0.10
N GLN A 304 -12.70 -21.98 1.41
CA GLN A 304 -13.14 -20.83 2.20
C GLN A 304 -11.92 -20.04 2.71
N VAL A 305 -11.87 -18.75 2.40
CA VAL A 305 -10.86 -17.79 2.88
C VAL A 305 -11.53 -16.84 3.87
N TYR A 306 -10.98 -16.71 5.07
CA TYR A 306 -11.51 -15.87 6.13
C TYR A 306 -10.49 -14.83 6.60
N ASP A 307 -10.95 -13.59 6.79
CA ASP A 307 -10.21 -12.50 7.45
C ASP A 307 -11.10 -11.84 8.52
N PRO A 308 -10.82 -12.07 9.81
CA PRO A 308 -11.61 -11.53 10.92
C PRO A 308 -11.44 -10.02 11.16
N CYS A 309 -10.54 -9.37 10.44
CA CYS A 309 -10.21 -7.94 10.55
C CYS A 309 -9.85 -7.39 9.17
N CYS A 310 -10.73 -7.63 8.18
CA CYS A 310 -10.41 -7.55 6.76
C CYS A 310 -10.05 -6.15 6.24
N GLY A 311 -10.22 -5.11 7.06
CA GLY A 311 -9.91 -3.76 6.63
C GLY A 311 -10.67 -3.40 5.34
N SER A 312 -9.95 -2.94 4.33
CA SER A 312 -10.49 -2.64 3.00
C SER A 312 -10.57 -3.84 2.04
N GLY A 313 -10.35 -5.07 2.54
CA GLY A 313 -10.44 -6.29 1.73
C GLY A 313 -9.19 -6.63 0.93
N GLY A 314 -8.04 -6.02 1.22
CA GLY A 314 -6.81 -6.21 0.44
C GLY A 314 -6.29 -7.65 0.41
N MET A 315 -6.47 -8.43 1.49
CA MET A 315 -6.08 -9.85 1.54
C MET A 315 -6.87 -10.68 0.52
N PHE A 316 -8.16 -10.42 0.38
CA PHE A 316 -9.02 -11.14 -0.56
C PHE A 316 -8.66 -10.85 -2.01
N VAL A 317 -8.39 -9.58 -2.32
CA VAL A 317 -7.99 -9.16 -3.67
C VAL A 317 -6.70 -9.82 -4.13
N GLN A 318 -5.71 -9.92 -3.25
CA GLN A 318 -4.45 -10.59 -3.59
C GLN A 318 -4.61 -12.10 -3.69
N SER A 319 -5.52 -12.70 -2.90
CA SER A 319 -5.86 -14.13 -3.01
C SER A 319 -6.48 -14.44 -4.37
N GLU A 320 -7.39 -13.59 -4.86
CA GLU A 320 -7.97 -13.70 -6.20
C GLU A 320 -6.90 -13.64 -7.29
N ARG A 321 -6.04 -12.61 -7.27
CA ARG A 321 -4.93 -12.46 -8.23
C ARG A 321 -4.00 -13.67 -8.24
N PHE A 322 -3.75 -14.25 -7.09
CA PHE A 322 -2.95 -15.48 -6.99
C PHE A 322 -3.63 -16.64 -7.73
N ILE A 323 -4.94 -16.83 -7.51
CA ILE A 323 -5.73 -17.88 -8.15
C ILE A 323 -5.72 -17.70 -9.67
N GLU A 324 -6.00 -16.50 -10.17
CA GLU A 324 -5.99 -16.18 -11.59
C GLU A 324 -4.62 -16.44 -12.25
N SER A 325 -3.54 -16.01 -11.57
CA SER A 325 -2.16 -16.21 -12.08
C SER A 325 -1.74 -17.68 -12.11
N HIS A 326 -2.42 -18.56 -11.37
CA HIS A 326 -2.18 -20.01 -11.34
C HIS A 326 -3.25 -20.82 -12.09
N GLY A 327 -4.03 -20.18 -12.99
CA GLY A 327 -4.98 -20.82 -13.87
C GLY A 327 -6.32 -21.21 -13.24
N GLY A 328 -6.61 -20.73 -12.00
CA GLY A 328 -7.91 -20.87 -11.36
C GLY A 328 -8.91 -19.83 -11.88
N LYS A 329 -10.15 -19.92 -11.42
CA LYS A 329 -11.25 -19.05 -11.84
C LYS A 329 -11.76 -18.21 -10.67
N LEU A 330 -12.29 -17.05 -11.00
CA LEU A 330 -13.08 -16.26 -10.07
C LEU A 330 -14.21 -17.13 -9.48
N GLY A 331 -14.31 -17.19 -8.15
CA GLY A 331 -15.30 -18.04 -7.47
C GLY A 331 -14.77 -19.39 -6.98
N ASP A 332 -13.54 -19.79 -7.30
CA ASP A 332 -12.94 -21.00 -6.73
C ASP A 332 -12.73 -20.88 -5.20
N VAL A 333 -12.69 -19.64 -4.69
CA VAL A 333 -12.70 -19.35 -3.26
C VAL A 333 -13.98 -18.62 -2.83
N SER A 334 -14.47 -18.99 -1.65
CA SER A 334 -15.56 -18.30 -0.96
C SER A 334 -14.98 -17.37 0.10
N ILE A 335 -15.29 -16.08 0.01
CA ILE A 335 -14.73 -15.04 0.87
C ILE A 335 -15.63 -14.77 2.06
N TYR A 336 -15.04 -14.83 3.24
CA TYR A 336 -15.66 -14.45 4.52
C TYR A 336 -14.80 -13.40 5.20
N GLY A 337 -15.40 -12.31 5.65
CA GLY A 337 -14.69 -11.25 6.34
C GLY A 337 -15.48 -10.64 7.46
N GLN A 338 -14.79 -9.93 8.33
CA GLN A 338 -15.39 -9.11 9.36
C GLN A 338 -14.57 -7.84 9.57
N GLU A 339 -15.24 -6.73 9.81
CA GLU A 339 -14.63 -5.43 10.07
C GLU A 339 -15.49 -4.66 11.07
N SER A 340 -14.85 -4.06 12.06
CA SER A 340 -15.54 -3.33 13.13
C SER A 340 -15.92 -1.91 12.75
N ASN A 341 -15.10 -1.25 11.92
CA ASN A 341 -15.33 0.12 11.49
C ASN A 341 -16.34 0.16 10.34
N PRO A 342 -17.51 0.84 10.53
CA PRO A 342 -18.56 0.89 9.51
C PRO A 342 -18.11 1.43 8.17
N THR A 343 -17.21 2.39 8.20
CA THR A 343 -16.65 3.04 7.02
C THR A 343 -15.75 2.10 6.24
N THR A 344 -14.83 1.44 6.94
CA THR A 344 -13.87 0.48 6.35
C THR A 344 -14.59 -0.77 5.85
N TRP A 345 -15.63 -1.23 6.57
CA TRP A 345 -16.51 -2.31 6.12
C TRP A 345 -17.15 -2.02 4.76
N ARG A 346 -17.69 -0.78 4.58
CA ARG A 346 -18.25 -0.36 3.29
C ARG A 346 -17.18 -0.31 2.19
N LEU A 347 -15.97 0.18 2.51
CA LEU A 347 -14.87 0.21 1.56
C LEU A 347 -14.46 -1.20 1.12
N ALA A 348 -14.43 -2.17 2.04
CA ALA A 348 -14.19 -3.57 1.71
C ALA A 348 -15.28 -4.12 0.77
N ALA A 349 -16.54 -3.91 1.11
CA ALA A 349 -17.66 -4.35 0.30
C ALA A 349 -17.63 -3.74 -1.12
N MET A 350 -17.34 -2.44 -1.23
CA MET A 350 -17.16 -1.77 -2.53
C MET A 350 -15.97 -2.34 -3.31
N ASN A 351 -14.83 -2.55 -2.65
CA ASN A 351 -13.62 -3.09 -3.26
C ASN A 351 -13.85 -4.49 -3.87
N LEU A 352 -14.55 -5.35 -3.14
CA LEU A 352 -14.88 -6.70 -3.60
C LEU A 352 -15.96 -6.68 -4.69
N ALA A 353 -16.99 -5.81 -4.56
CA ALA A 353 -18.03 -5.65 -5.54
C ALA A 353 -17.50 -5.18 -6.90
N ILE A 354 -16.58 -4.21 -6.93
CA ILE A 354 -15.89 -3.72 -8.12
C ILE A 354 -15.26 -4.88 -8.91
N ARG A 355 -14.68 -5.86 -8.20
CA ARG A 355 -14.01 -7.01 -8.81
C ARG A 355 -14.95 -8.16 -9.17
N GLY A 356 -16.25 -8.00 -8.90
CA GLY A 356 -17.23 -9.05 -9.15
C GLY A 356 -17.08 -10.26 -8.21
N MET A 357 -16.32 -10.12 -7.12
CA MET A 357 -16.10 -11.17 -6.14
C MET A 357 -17.37 -11.39 -5.30
N ASP A 358 -17.71 -12.66 -5.06
CA ASP A 358 -18.72 -13.00 -4.08
C ASP A 358 -18.12 -12.99 -2.68
N TYR A 359 -18.78 -12.33 -1.74
CA TYR A 359 -18.27 -12.15 -0.38
C TYR A 359 -19.38 -12.23 0.67
N ASN A 360 -18.97 -12.59 1.88
CA ASN A 360 -19.78 -12.50 3.09
C ASN A 360 -18.98 -11.75 4.17
N LEU A 361 -19.25 -10.44 4.33
CA LEU A 361 -18.62 -9.61 5.35
C LEU A 361 -19.47 -9.49 6.63
N GLY A 362 -20.41 -10.41 6.84
CA GLY A 362 -21.39 -10.31 7.90
C GLY A 362 -22.55 -9.37 7.53
N LYS A 363 -23.58 -9.34 8.37
CA LYS A 363 -24.77 -8.52 8.14
C LYS A 363 -24.52 -7.04 8.38
N GLU A 364 -23.57 -6.72 9.26
CA GLU A 364 -23.24 -5.38 9.70
C GLU A 364 -21.80 -5.30 10.19
N PRO A 365 -21.22 -4.11 10.29
CA PRO A 365 -19.93 -3.93 10.96
C PRO A 365 -19.97 -4.45 12.39
N GLY A 366 -18.94 -5.16 12.84
CA GLY A 366 -18.95 -5.73 14.18
C GLY A 366 -17.56 -6.09 14.69
N ASP A 367 -17.36 -5.87 15.99
CA ASP A 367 -16.16 -6.30 16.68
C ASP A 367 -16.07 -7.84 16.69
N THR A 368 -14.94 -8.35 16.29
CA THR A 368 -14.70 -9.78 16.08
C THR A 368 -14.75 -10.61 17.37
N PHE A 369 -14.36 -10.02 18.49
CA PHE A 369 -14.33 -10.74 19.75
C PHE A 369 -15.71 -10.78 20.41
N THR A 370 -16.41 -9.66 20.44
CA THR A 370 -17.69 -9.50 21.16
C THR A 370 -18.90 -9.78 20.29
N ARG A 371 -18.77 -9.66 18.95
CA ARG A 371 -19.88 -9.83 18.01
C ARG A 371 -19.43 -10.56 16.76
N ASN A 372 -19.00 -11.81 16.93
CA ASN A 372 -18.60 -12.68 15.84
C ASN A 372 -19.75 -12.91 14.85
N GLN A 373 -19.60 -12.46 13.63
CA GLN A 373 -20.61 -12.57 12.56
C GLN A 373 -20.60 -13.95 11.89
N HIS A 374 -19.56 -14.75 12.11
CA HIS A 374 -19.34 -16.06 11.47
C HIS A 374 -19.07 -17.18 12.49
N PRO A 375 -19.90 -17.38 13.53
CA PRO A 375 -19.57 -18.27 14.64
C PRO A 375 -19.35 -19.74 14.22
N ASP A 376 -20.05 -20.20 13.18
CA ASP A 376 -20.01 -21.58 12.69
C ASP A 376 -19.00 -21.80 11.56
N LEU A 377 -18.36 -20.73 11.06
CA LEU A 377 -17.38 -20.83 9.98
C LEU A 377 -16.18 -21.65 10.41
N ARG A 378 -15.80 -22.58 9.53
CA ARG A 378 -14.54 -23.35 9.63
C ARG A 378 -13.85 -23.28 8.27
N ALA A 379 -12.98 -22.29 8.13
CA ALA A 379 -12.34 -21.93 6.87
C ALA A 379 -11.18 -22.89 6.52
N ASP A 380 -10.88 -22.98 5.23
CA ASP A 380 -9.69 -23.61 4.69
C ASP A 380 -8.45 -22.79 5.01
N PHE A 381 -8.57 -21.48 4.78
CA PHE A 381 -7.50 -20.52 4.96
C PHE A 381 -7.98 -19.32 5.77
N VAL A 382 -7.10 -18.84 6.65
CA VAL A 382 -7.25 -17.55 7.33
C VAL A 382 -6.05 -16.69 6.97
N LEU A 383 -6.29 -15.51 6.41
CA LEU A 383 -5.25 -14.54 6.11
C LEU A 383 -5.62 -13.23 6.79
N ALA A 384 -4.78 -12.75 7.70
CA ALA A 384 -5.14 -11.55 8.45
C ALA A 384 -3.93 -10.70 8.87
N ASN A 385 -4.17 -9.40 8.93
CA ASN A 385 -3.29 -8.42 9.56
C ASN A 385 -4.07 -7.69 10.67
N PRO A 386 -4.22 -8.30 11.86
CA PRO A 386 -4.96 -7.68 12.95
C PRO A 386 -4.22 -6.43 13.47
N PRO A 387 -4.94 -5.48 14.06
CA PRO A 387 -4.31 -4.33 14.70
C PRO A 387 -3.35 -4.78 15.81
N PHE A 388 -2.10 -4.28 15.82
CA PHE A 388 -1.06 -4.72 16.73
C PHE A 388 -1.26 -4.20 18.16
N ASN A 389 -1.10 -5.06 19.14
CA ASN A 389 -1.04 -4.71 20.56
C ASN A 389 -2.26 -3.91 21.08
N ILE A 390 -3.47 -4.24 20.65
CA ILE A 390 -4.68 -3.56 21.13
C ILE A 390 -4.87 -3.84 22.61
N SER A 391 -5.07 -2.80 23.40
CA SER A 391 -5.37 -2.88 24.82
C SER A 391 -6.88 -2.89 25.14
N ASP A 392 -7.69 -2.20 24.34
CA ASP A 392 -9.13 -2.00 24.60
C ASP A 392 -9.99 -3.00 23.81
N TRP A 393 -9.72 -4.29 23.96
CA TRP A 393 -10.41 -5.38 23.25
C TRP A 393 -11.25 -6.26 24.16
N TRP A 394 -10.93 -6.28 25.48
CA TRP A 394 -11.53 -7.19 26.43
C TRP A 394 -12.92 -6.73 26.86
N HIS A 395 -13.83 -7.69 26.98
CA HIS A 395 -15.15 -7.51 27.55
C HIS A 395 -15.46 -8.73 28.44
N GLY A 396 -16.17 -8.54 29.56
CA GLY A 396 -16.46 -9.61 30.52
C GLY A 396 -17.22 -10.81 29.96
N SER A 397 -17.89 -10.67 28.81
CA SER A 397 -18.50 -11.81 28.09
C SER A 397 -17.48 -12.79 27.52
N LEU A 398 -16.19 -12.44 27.51
CA LEU A 398 -15.10 -13.25 26.97
C LEU A 398 -14.39 -14.14 28.00
N ASP A 399 -14.80 -14.08 29.29
CA ASP A 399 -14.14 -14.80 30.39
C ASP A 399 -14.05 -16.32 30.17
N ASN A 400 -15.08 -16.95 29.60
CA ASN A 400 -15.14 -18.38 29.35
C ASN A 400 -15.36 -18.67 27.85
N ASP A 401 -14.78 -17.88 27.00
CA ASP A 401 -14.96 -18.03 25.56
C ASP A 401 -14.32 -19.33 25.05
N PRO A 402 -15.03 -20.14 24.25
CA PRO A 402 -14.54 -21.43 23.75
C PRO A 402 -13.33 -21.29 22.80
N ARG A 403 -13.00 -20.10 22.36
CA ARG A 403 -11.82 -19.84 21.54
C ARG A 403 -10.50 -19.95 22.32
N TRP A 404 -10.53 -19.76 23.65
CA TRP A 404 -9.32 -19.69 24.49
C TRP A 404 -8.78 -21.07 24.88
N VAL A 405 -8.60 -21.95 23.89
CA VAL A 405 -8.15 -23.34 24.09
C VAL A 405 -6.75 -23.43 24.71
N TYR A 406 -5.88 -22.48 24.37
CA TYR A 406 -4.49 -22.46 24.86
C TYR A 406 -4.29 -21.55 26.07
N GLY A 407 -5.35 -21.00 26.61
CA GLY A 407 -5.37 -20.12 27.78
C GLY A 407 -5.98 -18.76 27.46
N THR A 408 -6.53 -18.15 28.50
CA THR A 408 -7.16 -16.83 28.39
C THR A 408 -6.13 -15.76 28.05
N PRO A 409 -6.31 -15.02 26.93
CA PRO A 409 -5.37 -13.98 26.55
C PRO A 409 -5.38 -12.81 27.54
N PRO A 410 -4.26 -12.08 27.69
CA PRO A 410 -4.21 -10.93 28.59
C PRO A 410 -5.17 -9.81 28.14
N THR A 411 -5.90 -9.22 29.07
CA THR A 411 -6.88 -8.15 28.80
C THR A 411 -6.24 -6.90 28.17
N GLY A 412 -4.96 -6.66 28.45
CA GLY A 412 -4.21 -5.51 27.93
C GLY A 412 -3.51 -5.73 26.58
N ASN A 413 -3.64 -6.92 25.95
CA ASN A 413 -3.03 -7.19 24.64
C ASN A 413 -3.77 -8.29 23.88
N ALA A 414 -4.30 -7.97 22.71
CA ALA A 414 -5.12 -8.87 21.90
C ALA A 414 -4.32 -9.83 21.00
N ASN A 415 -2.98 -9.76 20.92
CA ASN A 415 -2.22 -10.56 19.95
C ASN A 415 -2.54 -12.06 20.02
N TYR A 416 -2.56 -12.64 21.21
CA TYR A 416 -2.90 -14.06 21.39
C TYR A 416 -4.40 -14.36 21.36
N ALA A 417 -5.27 -13.36 21.50
CA ALA A 417 -6.69 -13.49 21.22
C ALA A 417 -6.92 -13.67 19.72
N TRP A 418 -6.25 -12.89 18.88
CA TRP A 418 -6.28 -13.02 17.44
C TRP A 418 -5.80 -14.38 16.97
N LEU A 419 -4.64 -14.85 17.45
CA LEU A 419 -4.10 -16.17 17.09
C LEU A 419 -5.08 -17.30 17.44
N GLN A 420 -5.68 -17.26 18.63
CA GLN A 420 -6.63 -18.29 19.05
C GLN A 420 -7.97 -18.19 18.33
N HIS A 421 -8.47 -16.98 18.06
CA HIS A 421 -9.68 -16.78 17.24
C HIS A 421 -9.50 -17.39 15.84
N MET A 422 -8.37 -17.14 15.20
CA MET A 422 -8.11 -17.66 13.86
C MET A 422 -7.96 -19.18 13.85
N LEU A 423 -7.25 -19.77 14.82
CA LEU A 423 -7.20 -21.21 14.99
C LEU A 423 -8.58 -21.84 15.25
N TYR A 424 -9.44 -21.17 16.00
CA TYR A 424 -10.81 -21.63 16.24
C TYR A 424 -11.61 -21.74 14.93
N HIS A 425 -11.44 -20.75 14.04
CA HIS A 425 -12.14 -20.69 12.76
C HIS A 425 -11.51 -21.53 11.64
N LEU A 426 -10.39 -22.22 11.88
CA LEU A 426 -9.86 -23.17 10.92
C LEU A 426 -10.58 -24.52 11.00
N LYS A 427 -10.83 -25.15 9.86
CA LYS A 427 -11.20 -26.57 9.78
C LYS A 427 -10.00 -27.48 10.08
N PRO A 428 -10.22 -28.76 10.39
CA PRO A 428 -9.12 -29.71 10.47
C PRO A 428 -8.30 -29.74 9.16
N GLY A 429 -6.99 -29.48 9.26
CA GLY A 429 -6.11 -29.34 8.10
C GLY A 429 -6.13 -27.96 7.42
N GLY A 430 -6.95 -27.03 7.91
CA GLY A 430 -6.91 -25.63 7.48
C GLY A 430 -5.67 -24.90 8.03
N ARG A 431 -5.26 -23.83 7.37
CA ARG A 431 -4.03 -23.09 7.63
C ARG A 431 -4.28 -21.58 7.73
N ALA A 432 -3.49 -20.91 8.57
CA ALA A 432 -3.55 -19.47 8.73
C ALA A 432 -2.19 -18.82 8.50
N GLY A 433 -2.21 -17.63 7.89
CA GLY A 433 -1.08 -16.72 7.79
C GLY A 433 -1.45 -15.37 8.42
N ILE A 434 -0.70 -14.96 9.45
CA ILE A 434 -1.06 -13.85 10.31
C ILE A 434 0.12 -12.91 10.46
N VAL A 435 -0.13 -11.63 10.28
CA VAL A 435 0.87 -10.57 10.52
C VAL A 435 0.75 -10.09 11.95
N LEU A 436 1.84 -10.10 12.70
CA LEU A 436 1.89 -9.52 14.05
C LEU A 436 3.20 -8.75 14.29
N ALA A 437 3.22 -7.91 15.31
CA ALA A 437 4.44 -7.27 15.76
C ALA A 437 5.44 -8.31 16.31
N ASN A 438 6.75 -8.08 16.10
CA ASN A 438 7.81 -9.00 16.52
C ASN A 438 7.76 -9.40 18.01
N GLY A 439 7.25 -8.50 18.87
CA GLY A 439 7.05 -8.81 20.29
C GLY A 439 6.22 -10.06 20.56
N SER A 440 5.29 -10.40 19.65
CA SER A 440 4.46 -11.60 19.77
C SER A 440 5.26 -12.91 19.81
N MET A 441 6.43 -12.94 19.17
CA MET A 441 7.31 -14.12 19.12
C MET A 441 8.01 -14.44 20.44
N SER A 442 8.20 -13.45 21.33
CA SER A 442 9.06 -13.59 22.50
C SER A 442 8.48 -13.04 23.81
N SER A 443 7.39 -12.28 23.77
CA SER A 443 6.77 -11.69 24.97
C SER A 443 6.37 -12.79 25.97
N SER A 444 6.67 -12.55 27.24
CA SER A 444 6.23 -13.39 28.37
C SER A 444 5.33 -12.62 29.33
N GLN A 445 4.94 -11.41 28.96
CA GLN A 445 4.11 -10.56 29.81
C GLN A 445 2.69 -11.13 29.96
N SER A 446 2.15 -11.02 31.15
CA SER A 446 0.73 -11.33 31.42
C SER A 446 0.24 -12.71 30.94
N GLY A 447 1.11 -13.73 30.95
CA GLY A 447 0.76 -15.10 30.53
C GLY A 447 0.90 -15.41 29.04
N GLU A 448 1.33 -14.46 28.20
CA GLU A 448 1.54 -14.70 26.76
C GLU A 448 2.55 -15.84 26.49
N GLY A 449 3.62 -15.93 27.28
CA GLY A 449 4.61 -17.00 27.16
C GLY A 449 4.04 -18.39 27.39
N GLU A 450 3.07 -18.54 28.32
CA GLU A 450 2.41 -19.80 28.60
C GLU A 450 1.45 -20.22 27.46
N ILE A 451 0.70 -19.25 26.92
CA ILE A 451 -0.18 -19.51 25.76
C ILE A 451 0.68 -19.96 24.58
N ARG A 452 1.77 -19.27 24.31
CA ARG A 452 2.73 -19.65 23.24
C ARG A 452 3.28 -21.04 23.45
N ALA A 453 3.72 -21.38 24.66
CA ALA A 453 4.22 -22.72 25.00
C ALA A 453 3.18 -23.80 24.73
N ARG A 454 1.92 -23.57 25.09
CA ARG A 454 0.81 -24.51 24.83
C ARG A 454 0.50 -24.64 23.33
N MET A 455 0.55 -23.54 22.58
CA MET A 455 0.38 -23.58 21.11
C MET A 455 1.50 -24.34 20.42
N VAL A 456 2.75 -24.15 20.83
CA VAL A 456 3.92 -24.90 20.33
C VAL A 456 3.77 -26.37 20.70
N GLY A 457 3.48 -26.69 21.96
CA GLY A 457 3.29 -28.08 22.45
C GLY A 457 2.12 -28.80 21.77
N ALA A 458 1.10 -28.07 21.32
CA ALA A 458 -0.01 -28.61 20.53
C ALA A 458 0.32 -28.75 19.03
N ASP A 459 1.53 -28.45 18.63
CA ASP A 459 2.05 -28.56 17.26
C ASP A 459 1.22 -27.78 16.20
N VAL A 460 0.68 -26.62 16.57
CA VAL A 460 -0.14 -25.78 15.67
C VAL A 460 0.67 -24.68 14.95
N VAL A 461 1.91 -24.43 15.35
CA VAL A 461 2.81 -23.46 14.69
C VAL A 461 3.57 -24.18 13.58
N GLU A 462 3.38 -23.77 12.31
CA GLU A 462 4.08 -24.37 11.17
C GLU A 462 5.36 -23.63 10.82
N CYS A 463 5.28 -22.30 10.67
CA CYS A 463 6.43 -21.50 10.25
C CYS A 463 6.37 -20.11 10.88
N MET A 464 7.55 -19.58 11.15
CA MET A 464 7.75 -18.20 11.62
C MET A 464 8.68 -17.45 10.67
N VAL A 465 8.26 -16.30 10.20
CA VAL A 465 9.06 -15.45 9.31
C VAL A 465 9.31 -14.09 9.97
N ALA A 466 10.56 -13.73 10.19
CA ALA A 466 10.93 -12.38 10.61
C ALA A 466 11.08 -11.50 9.37
N LEU A 467 10.30 -10.42 9.29
CA LEU A 467 10.28 -9.51 8.15
C LEU A 467 11.29 -8.36 8.29
N PRO A 468 11.70 -7.73 7.17
CA PRO A 468 12.46 -6.47 7.20
C PRO A 468 11.72 -5.38 7.98
N GLY A 469 12.45 -4.44 8.54
CA GLY A 469 11.85 -3.21 9.07
C GLY A 469 11.33 -2.30 7.96
N GLN A 470 10.54 -1.29 8.34
CA GLN A 470 10.06 -0.23 7.45
C GLN A 470 9.18 -0.70 6.26
N LEU A 471 8.55 -1.88 6.37
CA LEU A 471 7.58 -2.34 5.36
C LEU A 471 6.26 -1.56 5.44
N PHE A 472 5.82 -1.18 6.64
CA PHE A 472 4.58 -0.44 6.84
C PHE A 472 4.79 1.07 6.70
N PHE A 473 3.88 1.76 6.00
CA PHE A 473 3.94 3.21 5.82
C PHE A 473 3.76 3.99 7.13
N ASN A 474 2.90 3.48 8.03
CA ASN A 474 2.45 4.21 9.20
C ASN A 474 3.17 3.84 10.50
N THR A 475 4.00 2.81 10.48
CA THR A 475 4.75 2.37 11.66
C THR A 475 6.11 1.82 11.29
N GLN A 476 7.09 2.08 12.16
CA GLN A 476 8.42 1.46 12.06
C GLN A 476 8.50 0.16 12.87
N ILE A 477 7.39 -0.30 13.45
CA ILE A 477 7.35 -1.52 14.24
C ILE A 477 7.71 -2.70 13.33
N PRO A 478 8.78 -3.46 13.64
CA PRO A 478 9.10 -4.66 12.89
C PRO A 478 7.99 -5.70 13.05
N ALA A 479 7.59 -6.30 11.94
CA ALA A 479 6.54 -7.32 11.91
C ALA A 479 7.11 -8.70 11.61
N CYS A 480 6.34 -9.72 11.97
CA CYS A 480 6.60 -11.12 11.66
C CYS A 480 5.35 -11.79 11.09
N LEU A 481 5.55 -12.90 10.39
CA LEU A 481 4.45 -13.75 9.93
C LEU A 481 4.41 -15.02 10.76
N TRP A 482 3.21 -15.30 11.26
CA TRP A 482 2.86 -16.57 11.90
C TRP A 482 2.11 -17.43 10.90
N PHE A 483 2.62 -18.63 10.61
CA PHE A 483 1.88 -19.63 9.86
C PHE A 483 1.45 -20.72 10.82
N LEU A 484 0.14 -20.94 10.89
CA LEU A 484 -0.50 -21.88 11.80
C LEU A 484 -1.27 -22.93 11.02
N ALA A 485 -1.36 -24.15 11.59
CA ALA A 485 -2.22 -25.21 11.08
C ALA A 485 -3.04 -25.82 12.21
N LYS A 486 -4.34 -26.02 11.98
CA LYS A 486 -5.23 -26.69 12.94
C LYS A 486 -4.77 -28.12 13.24
N ARG A 487 -4.28 -28.82 12.23
CA ARG A 487 -3.59 -30.10 12.27
C ARG A 487 -2.57 -30.15 11.15
N LYS A 488 -1.32 -30.31 11.48
CA LYS A 488 -0.29 -30.52 10.47
C LYS A 488 -0.49 -31.88 9.80
N ARG A 489 -0.25 -31.97 8.51
CA ARG A 489 -0.27 -33.22 7.73
C ARG A 489 1.12 -33.77 7.50
N SER A 490 2.13 -32.90 7.39
CA SER A 490 3.55 -33.21 7.28
C SER A 490 4.34 -32.39 8.29
N ARG A 491 5.60 -32.71 8.50
CA ARG A 491 6.50 -32.00 9.44
C ARG A 491 5.94 -31.92 10.87
N LEU A 492 5.40 -33.06 11.35
CA LEU A 492 4.91 -33.15 12.73
C LEU A 492 6.08 -32.99 13.70
N GLY A 493 5.88 -32.18 14.74
CA GLY A 493 6.89 -31.92 15.75
C GLY A 493 8.03 -31.00 15.33
N GLU A 494 7.91 -30.34 14.17
CA GLU A 494 8.91 -29.40 13.65
C GLU A 494 8.26 -28.04 13.33
N VAL A 495 9.04 -26.96 13.44
CA VAL A 495 8.67 -25.58 13.03
C VAL A 495 9.76 -25.04 12.14
N LEU A 496 9.36 -24.48 11.01
CA LEU A 496 10.28 -23.78 10.10
C LEU A 496 10.49 -22.34 10.57
N PHE A 497 11.74 -21.92 10.71
CA PHE A 497 12.10 -20.54 10.98
C PHE A 497 12.76 -19.93 9.73
N ILE A 498 12.29 -18.76 9.31
CA ILE A 498 12.85 -18.00 8.18
C ILE A 498 13.20 -16.58 8.67
N ASP A 499 14.45 -16.21 8.54
CA ASP A 499 14.91 -14.84 8.80
C ASP A 499 15.02 -14.03 7.50
N ALA A 500 13.92 -13.36 7.16
CA ALA A 500 13.83 -12.55 5.97
C ALA A 500 14.24 -11.07 6.19
N ARG A 501 14.79 -10.71 7.36
CA ARG A 501 15.12 -9.32 7.70
C ARG A 501 16.11 -8.66 6.74
N LYS A 502 16.92 -9.46 6.05
CA LYS A 502 17.88 -8.98 5.04
C LYS A 502 17.31 -8.98 3.62
N LEU A 503 16.10 -9.55 3.42
CA LEU A 503 15.41 -9.58 2.14
C LEU A 503 14.65 -8.28 1.96
N GLY A 504 14.79 -7.50 1.07
CA GLY A 504 14.02 -6.28 0.86
C GLY A 504 14.86 -5.16 0.31
N THR A 505 14.23 -4.35 -0.48
CA THR A 505 14.85 -3.22 -1.16
C THR A 505 14.23 -1.92 -0.67
N MET A 506 15.07 -0.94 -0.33
CA MET A 506 14.59 0.38 0.05
C MET A 506 14.08 1.11 -1.19
N VAL A 507 12.77 1.29 -1.30
CA VAL A 507 12.11 2.05 -2.37
C VAL A 507 12.09 3.56 -2.10
N SER A 508 12.29 3.94 -0.83
CA SER A 508 12.47 5.33 -0.41
C SER A 508 13.38 5.40 0.82
N ARG A 509 13.63 6.61 1.34
CA ARG A 509 14.45 6.79 2.56
C ARG A 509 13.85 6.15 3.81
N VAL A 510 12.55 5.89 3.80
CA VAL A 510 11.78 5.45 4.98
C VAL A 510 10.96 4.19 4.73
N GLN A 511 10.98 3.66 3.51
CA GLN A 511 10.17 2.52 3.13
C GLN A 511 10.99 1.43 2.45
N CYS A 512 10.84 0.22 2.95
CA CYS A 512 11.32 -1.03 2.38
C CYS A 512 10.16 -1.77 1.70
N GLU A 513 10.47 -2.56 0.67
CA GLU A 513 9.52 -3.43 -0.02
C GLU A 513 10.18 -4.78 -0.29
N LEU A 514 9.41 -5.86 -0.20
CA LEU A 514 9.82 -7.18 -0.67
C LEU A 514 9.52 -7.28 -2.15
N ASP A 515 10.54 -7.50 -2.95
CA ASP A 515 10.38 -7.75 -4.38
C ASP A 515 9.91 -9.19 -4.67
N ALA A 516 9.57 -9.48 -5.92
CA ALA A 516 9.07 -10.78 -6.32
C ALA A 516 10.07 -11.92 -6.03
N ALA A 517 11.37 -11.66 -6.12
CA ALA A 517 12.41 -12.65 -5.82
C ALA A 517 12.48 -12.97 -4.31
N ALA A 518 12.35 -11.97 -3.46
CA ALA A 518 12.29 -12.14 -2.00
C ALA A 518 11.03 -12.92 -1.59
N ILE A 519 9.87 -12.59 -2.17
CA ILE A 519 8.61 -13.29 -1.92
C ILE A 519 8.72 -14.75 -2.36
N ALA A 520 9.20 -15.01 -3.58
CA ALA A 520 9.40 -16.35 -4.10
C ALA A 520 10.36 -17.16 -3.20
N ARG A 521 11.48 -16.58 -2.79
CA ARG A 521 12.44 -17.25 -1.90
C ARG A 521 11.81 -17.71 -0.58
N ILE A 522 10.97 -16.89 0.05
CA ILE A 522 10.25 -17.27 1.27
C ILE A 522 9.25 -18.39 0.98
N ALA A 523 8.44 -18.25 -0.05
CA ALA A 523 7.40 -19.20 -0.41
C ALA A 523 7.99 -20.56 -0.83
N ASP A 524 9.00 -20.57 -1.71
CA ASP A 524 9.66 -21.78 -2.21
C ASP A 524 10.34 -22.54 -1.07
N THR A 525 10.99 -21.84 -0.12
CA THR A 525 11.56 -22.45 1.08
C THR A 525 10.49 -23.16 1.90
N PHE A 526 9.35 -22.51 2.11
CA PHE A 526 8.25 -23.12 2.85
C PHE A 526 7.65 -24.32 2.09
N HIS A 527 7.43 -24.21 0.79
CA HIS A 527 6.88 -25.29 -0.04
C HIS A 527 7.84 -26.47 -0.14
N ALA A 528 9.14 -26.23 -0.32
CA ALA A 528 10.17 -27.27 -0.27
C ALA A 528 10.17 -28.01 1.07
N TRP A 529 10.07 -27.27 2.20
CA TRP A 529 9.98 -27.86 3.54
C TRP A 529 8.72 -28.69 3.74
N LYS A 530 7.57 -28.29 3.14
CA LYS A 530 6.28 -29.00 3.25
C LYS A 530 6.16 -30.20 2.33
N SER A 531 6.97 -30.29 1.29
CA SER A 531 6.85 -31.34 0.31
C SER A 531 7.26 -32.70 0.87
N ASP A 532 6.42 -33.73 0.61
CA ASP A 532 6.60 -35.08 1.14
C ASP A 532 7.22 -36.05 0.13
N GLY A 533 7.72 -35.59 -1.03
CA GLY A 533 8.17 -36.61 -1.92
C GLY A 533 8.58 -36.29 -3.36
N GLU A 534 8.42 -37.20 -4.22
CA GLU A 534 9.06 -37.62 -5.46
C GLU A 534 9.29 -36.57 -6.57
N THR A 535 8.73 -35.37 -6.48
CA THR A 535 8.88 -34.30 -7.49
C THR A 535 9.33 -32.97 -6.94
N ALA A 536 9.66 -32.88 -5.66
CA ALA A 536 9.83 -31.62 -4.95
C ALA A 536 11.30 -31.20 -4.83
N GLN A 537 11.49 -29.90 -4.76
CA GLN A 537 12.75 -29.32 -4.34
C GLN A 537 13.12 -29.84 -2.93
N VAL A 538 14.34 -30.33 -2.80
CA VAL A 538 14.83 -30.83 -1.50
C VAL A 538 15.03 -29.63 -0.60
N TYR A 539 14.37 -29.64 0.58
CA TYR A 539 14.60 -28.64 1.59
C TYR A 539 15.95 -28.88 2.28
N GLU A 540 16.72 -27.81 2.45
CA GLU A 540 17.94 -27.80 3.24
C GLU A 540 17.94 -26.60 4.18
N ASP A 541 18.49 -26.76 5.39
CA ASP A 541 18.75 -25.64 6.29
C ASP A 541 19.81 -24.72 5.69
N VAL A 542 19.53 -23.41 5.69
CA VAL A 542 20.46 -22.39 5.16
C VAL A 542 20.89 -21.49 6.32
N PRO A 543 22.17 -21.54 6.75
CA PRO A 543 22.68 -20.69 7.82
C PRO A 543 22.38 -19.20 7.57
N GLY A 544 21.90 -18.51 8.60
CA GLY A 544 21.52 -17.09 8.52
C GLY A 544 20.19 -16.81 7.80
N PHE A 545 19.52 -17.82 7.21
CA PHE A 545 18.25 -17.61 6.49
C PHE A 545 17.12 -18.52 6.97
N CYS A 546 17.26 -19.85 6.93
CA CYS A 546 16.19 -20.74 7.34
C CYS A 546 16.68 -21.99 8.05
N ARG A 547 15.84 -22.52 8.98
CA ARG A 547 16.11 -23.77 9.67
C ARG A 547 14.82 -24.44 10.14
N SER A 548 14.74 -25.77 9.98
CA SER A 548 13.72 -26.63 10.59
C SER A 548 14.15 -27.01 12.01
N VAL A 549 13.28 -26.78 13.01
CA VAL A 549 13.62 -26.93 14.43
C VAL A 549 12.57 -27.77 15.10
N THR A 550 13.00 -28.72 15.93
CA THR A 550 12.11 -29.60 16.71
C THR A 550 11.43 -28.87 17.87
N LEU A 551 10.23 -29.31 18.27
CA LEU A 551 9.54 -28.76 19.43
C LEU A 551 10.36 -28.88 20.72
N ALA A 552 11.20 -29.91 20.84
CA ALA A 552 12.08 -30.11 21.98
C ALA A 552 13.12 -28.98 22.09
N GLU A 553 13.79 -28.68 21.00
CA GLU A 553 14.75 -27.57 20.94
C GLU A 553 14.07 -26.19 21.20
N ILE A 554 12.84 -25.99 20.68
CA ILE A 554 12.08 -24.77 20.97
C ILE A 554 11.75 -24.65 22.46
N ALA A 555 11.44 -25.76 23.11
CA ALA A 555 11.17 -25.80 24.56
C ALA A 555 12.42 -25.45 25.37
N GLU A 556 13.61 -25.95 24.98
CA GLU A 556 14.91 -25.60 25.61
C GLU A 556 15.18 -24.10 25.54
N HIS A 557 14.70 -23.46 24.49
CA HIS A 557 14.78 -22.00 24.30
C HIS A 557 13.59 -21.21 24.91
N GLY A 558 12.83 -21.79 25.84
CA GLY A 558 11.72 -21.14 26.54
C GLY A 558 10.56 -20.78 25.63
N HIS A 559 10.35 -21.56 24.56
CA HIS A 559 9.31 -21.38 23.55
C HIS A 559 9.35 -20.01 22.85
N VAL A 560 10.51 -19.37 22.78
CA VAL A 560 10.71 -18.15 22.00
C VAL A 560 10.76 -18.52 20.52
N LEU A 561 10.00 -17.81 19.68
CA LEU A 561 9.83 -18.13 18.26
C LEU A 561 10.53 -17.13 17.31
N THR A 562 11.55 -16.43 17.80
CA THR A 562 12.30 -15.46 16.99
C THR A 562 13.26 -16.19 16.04
N PRO A 563 13.10 -16.11 14.70
CA PRO A 563 13.89 -16.87 13.74
C PRO A 563 15.40 -16.71 13.90
N GLY A 564 15.91 -15.50 14.13
CA GLY A 564 17.32 -15.25 14.30
C GLY A 564 17.99 -15.99 15.48
N ARG A 565 17.22 -16.62 16.37
CA ARG A 565 17.74 -17.48 17.44
C ARG A 565 18.16 -18.86 16.92
N TYR A 566 17.52 -19.32 15.84
CA TYR A 566 17.62 -20.68 15.34
C TYR A 566 18.44 -20.82 14.06
N VAL A 567 18.37 -19.82 13.15
CA VAL A 567 18.98 -19.93 11.82
C VAL A 567 20.52 -19.81 11.81
N GLY A 568 21.13 -19.45 12.95
CA GLY A 568 22.59 -19.25 13.03
C GLY A 568 23.06 -17.95 12.36
N ALA A 569 24.37 -17.84 12.22
CA ALA A 569 24.99 -16.75 11.46
C ALA A 569 25.24 -17.24 10.01
N GLU A 570 25.14 -16.32 9.03
CA GLU A 570 25.68 -16.57 7.70
C GLU A 570 27.15 -16.95 7.82
N GLU A 571 27.58 -17.97 7.06
CA GLU A 571 29.01 -18.21 6.85
C GLU A 571 29.56 -16.95 6.15
N VAL A 572 30.23 -16.14 6.92
CA VAL A 572 31.03 -15.06 6.35
C VAL A 572 32.22 -15.78 5.71
N GLU A 573 32.39 -15.67 4.39
CA GLU A 573 33.67 -16.02 3.76
C GLU A 573 34.75 -15.36 4.59
N ASP A 574 35.68 -16.17 5.10
CA ASP A 574 36.81 -15.65 5.87
C ASP A 574 37.50 -14.58 5.02
N ASP A 575 37.34 -13.36 5.45
CA ASP A 575 38.05 -12.23 4.91
C ASP A 575 39.53 -12.52 5.24
N ASP A 576 40.33 -12.87 4.23
CA ASP A 576 41.76 -13.18 4.37
C ASP A 576 42.59 -12.00 4.98
N GLU A 577 41.92 -10.89 5.32
CA GLU A 577 42.54 -9.76 6.00
C GLU A 577 42.80 -10.09 7.49
N ALA A 578 44.04 -10.13 7.90
CA ALA A 578 44.41 -10.41 9.28
C ALA A 578 43.65 -9.49 10.25
N PHE A 579 43.08 -10.06 11.33
CA PHE A 579 42.29 -9.33 12.33
C PHE A 579 43.01 -8.04 12.81
N ALA A 580 44.33 -8.08 12.94
CA ALA A 580 45.15 -6.94 13.36
C ALA A 580 45.04 -5.78 12.34
N ASP A 581 45.12 -6.08 11.03
CA ASP A 581 45.08 -5.07 9.97
C ASP A 581 43.68 -4.46 9.86
N LYS A 582 42.62 -5.28 10.02
CA LYS A 582 41.24 -4.82 10.04
C LYS A 582 40.93 -3.94 11.24
N MET A 583 41.44 -4.32 12.44
CA MET A 583 41.34 -3.51 13.66
C MET A 583 42.08 -2.20 13.54
N GLN A 584 43.26 -2.20 12.92
CA GLN A 584 44.02 -0.97 12.70
C GLN A 584 43.26 -0.01 11.78
N LYS A 585 42.76 -0.50 10.66
CA LYS A 585 41.90 0.28 9.71
C LYS A 585 40.66 0.88 10.37
N LEU A 586 39.93 0.05 11.14
CA LEU A 586 38.71 0.49 11.84
C LEU A 586 39.04 1.54 12.92
N THR A 587 40.18 1.38 13.62
CA THR A 587 40.63 2.33 14.66
C THR A 587 41.04 3.66 14.03
N GLU A 588 41.73 3.64 12.89
CA GLU A 588 42.07 4.83 12.12
C GLU A 588 40.83 5.57 11.64
N GLN A 589 39.85 4.84 11.04
CA GLN A 589 38.58 5.42 10.60
C GLN A 589 37.76 6.01 11.76
N LEU A 590 37.74 5.34 12.91
CA LEU A 590 37.10 5.84 14.12
C LEU A 590 37.78 7.13 14.60
N GLY A 591 39.13 7.17 14.62
CA GLY A 591 39.90 8.37 14.96
C GLY A 591 39.58 9.55 14.05
N GLU A 592 39.51 9.33 12.74
CA GLU A 592 39.12 10.36 11.77
C GLU A 592 37.67 10.86 12.00
N GLN A 593 36.74 9.95 12.24
CA GLN A 593 35.34 10.31 12.50
C GLN A 593 35.17 11.09 13.81
N MET A 594 35.89 10.70 14.86
CA MET A 594 35.89 11.42 16.13
C MET A 594 36.49 12.83 15.99
N SER A 595 37.58 12.97 15.24
CA SER A 595 38.19 14.28 14.95
C SER A 595 37.26 15.19 14.18
N LYS A 596 36.60 14.65 13.17
CA LYS A 596 35.57 15.37 12.38
C LYS A 596 34.36 15.74 13.23
N GLY A 597 33.96 14.87 14.15
CA GLY A 597 32.89 15.15 15.12
C GLY A 597 33.26 16.33 16.03
N ALA A 598 34.50 16.37 16.55
CA ALA A 598 34.97 17.46 17.38
C ALA A 598 35.05 18.80 16.62
N GLU A 599 35.47 18.79 15.35
CA GLU A 599 35.43 19.97 14.48
C GLU A 599 34.01 20.50 14.26
N LEU A 600 33.07 19.58 14.02
CA LEU A 600 31.66 19.94 13.85
C LEU A 600 31.04 20.50 15.14
N ASP A 601 31.37 19.94 16.30
CA ASP A 601 30.95 20.46 17.60
C ASP A 601 31.45 21.90 17.84
N LEU A 602 32.72 22.15 17.53
CA LEU A 602 33.31 23.49 17.60
C LEU A 602 32.59 24.47 16.64
N LEU A 603 32.32 24.04 15.42
CA LEU A 603 31.61 24.85 14.43
C LEU A 603 30.17 25.16 14.86
N ILE A 604 29.46 24.18 15.42
CA ILE A 604 28.11 24.35 15.95
C ILE A 604 28.12 25.37 17.09
N ARG A 605 29.03 25.23 18.05
CA ARG A 605 29.18 26.18 19.17
C ARG A 605 29.50 27.60 18.68
N GLN A 606 30.38 27.73 17.71
CA GLN A 606 30.75 29.03 17.13
C GLN A 606 29.56 29.65 16.41
N LYS A 607 28.77 28.86 15.64
CA LYS A 607 27.60 29.36 14.93
C LYS A 607 26.46 29.74 15.87
N LEU A 608 26.20 28.95 16.90
CA LEU A 608 25.19 29.26 17.91
C LEU A 608 25.58 30.46 18.76
N GLY A 609 26.86 30.56 19.17
CA GLY A 609 27.37 31.74 19.86
C GLY A 609 27.25 33.02 19.03
N GLY A 610 27.48 32.95 17.71
CA GLY A 610 27.28 34.07 16.78
C GLY A 610 25.79 34.50 16.62
N LEU A 611 24.85 33.63 17.02
CA LEU A 611 23.40 33.90 17.05
C LEU A 611 22.91 34.31 18.45
N GLY A 612 23.83 34.39 19.46
CA GLY A 612 23.48 34.75 20.83
C GLY A 612 23.01 33.59 21.73
N TYR A 613 23.20 32.35 21.28
CA TYR A 613 22.89 31.15 22.07
C TYR A 613 24.19 30.49 22.55
N GLU A 614 24.47 30.53 23.83
CA GLU A 614 25.55 29.78 24.47
C GLU A 614 25.02 28.42 24.93
N PHE A 615 25.81 27.35 24.61
CA PHE A 615 25.44 25.97 24.94
C PHE A 615 26.71 25.13 25.21
#